data_368e9ac803a88296b6a4783093393314
#
_entry.id   368e9ac803a88296b6a4783093393314
#
_cell.length_a   1.000
_cell.length_b   1.000
_cell.length_c   1.000
_cell.angle_alpha   90.00
_cell.angle_beta   90.00
_cell.angle_gamma   90.00
#
_symmetry.space_group_name_H-M   'P 1'
#
loop_
_entity.id
_entity.type
_entity.pdbx_description
1 polymer ?
#
loop_
_entity_poly.entity_id
_entity_poly.type
_entity_poly.pdbx_seq_one_letter_code
_entity_poly.pdbx_strand_id
1 'polypeptide(L)'
;YLGGLYLPTLNDDPDYIFAATTAKRMQIIVKVPSWSPRRWSQIWQNNIVINNDDYSSDPLVQEALTTFTLFPRQDLKAGDEIIIDYQPNGNSRVLLNGDLVLEVAGSTFFNYMVNTWIGKLPPTREFRQNILGQEAVDQDQKTELLSHQVQRAGLFSGWIAVEQAVLKAEQER
;
A
#
# COMPACT_ATOMS: atom_id res chain seq x y z
N TYR A 1 -1.13 -5.08 -11.48
CA TYR A 1 -0.49 -3.87 -10.96
C TYR A 1 0.90 -4.17 -10.40
N LEU A 2 1.69 -3.13 -10.23
CA LEU A 2 2.96 -3.20 -9.54
C LEU A 2 2.77 -2.67 -8.12
N GLY A 3 3.23 -3.40 -7.11
CA GLY A 3 3.09 -3.04 -5.69
C GLY A 3 4.44 -2.85 -5.01
N GLY A 4 4.53 -1.88 -4.11
CA GLY A 4 5.70 -1.64 -3.27
C GLY A 4 5.30 -1.37 -1.82
N LEU A 5 6.06 -1.90 -0.88
CA LEU A 5 5.92 -1.65 0.55
C LEU A 5 7.17 -0.94 1.06
N TYR A 6 6.98 0.17 1.76
CA TYR A 6 8.05 1.01 2.29
C TYR A 6 7.96 1.06 3.81
N LEU A 7 9.08 0.79 4.46
CA LEU A 7 9.23 0.75 5.92
C LEU A 7 10.49 1.52 6.32
N PRO A 8 10.57 2.06 7.56
CA PRO A 8 11.79 2.72 8.05
C PRO A 8 13.01 1.80 8.06
N THR A 9 12.79 0.51 8.31
CA THR A 9 13.80 -0.55 8.28
C THR A 9 13.22 -1.75 7.57
N LEU A 10 13.98 -2.38 6.67
CA LEU A 10 13.53 -3.62 6.04
C LEU A 10 13.34 -4.70 7.10
N ASN A 11 12.13 -5.23 7.16
CA ASN A 11 11.75 -6.24 8.15
C ASN A 11 10.60 -7.07 7.60
N ASP A 12 10.72 -8.38 7.66
CA ASP A 12 9.69 -9.31 7.21
C ASP A 12 8.78 -9.80 8.35
N ASP A 13 9.00 -9.31 9.58
CA ASP A 13 8.17 -9.65 10.71
C ASP A 13 6.82 -8.92 10.61
N PRO A 14 5.69 -9.66 10.52
CA PRO A 14 4.37 -9.05 10.50
C PRO A 14 4.09 -8.15 11.70
N ASP A 15 4.58 -8.49 12.88
CA ASP A 15 4.38 -7.68 14.09
C ASP A 15 4.99 -6.29 13.96
N TYR A 16 6.18 -6.19 13.33
CA TYR A 16 6.79 -4.91 13.02
C TYR A 16 5.97 -4.12 11.98
N ILE A 17 5.52 -4.79 10.93
CA ILE A 17 4.74 -4.16 9.85
C ILE A 17 3.40 -3.65 10.38
N PHE A 18 2.73 -4.41 11.25
CA PHE A 18 1.42 -4.04 11.79
C PHE A 18 1.48 -3.07 12.96
N ALA A 19 2.65 -2.84 13.57
CA ALA A 19 2.78 -2.00 14.75
C ALA A 19 2.31 -0.56 14.46
N ALA A 20 1.52 0.01 15.38
CA ALA A 20 1.07 1.39 15.28
C ALA A 20 2.21 2.41 15.38
N THR A 21 3.38 1.97 15.86
CA THR A 21 4.60 2.79 15.94
C THR A 21 5.44 2.78 14.67
N THR A 22 5.10 1.97 13.68
CA THR A 22 5.84 1.86 12.43
C THR A 22 5.21 2.73 11.35
N ALA A 23 5.94 3.73 10.85
CA ALA A 23 5.58 4.48 9.65
C ALA A 23 5.65 3.55 8.44
N LYS A 24 4.69 3.64 7.51
CA LYS A 24 4.59 2.69 6.41
C LYS A 24 3.81 3.24 5.22
N ARG A 25 4.16 2.74 4.04
CA ARG A 25 3.53 3.12 2.77
C ARG A 25 3.35 1.91 1.88
N MET A 26 2.17 1.79 1.29
CA MET A 26 1.90 0.94 0.14
C MET A 26 1.81 1.81 -1.11
N GLN A 27 2.45 1.38 -2.18
CA GLN A 27 2.37 2.03 -3.48
C GLN A 27 1.83 1.03 -4.50
N ILE A 28 0.84 1.46 -5.27
CA ILE A 28 0.23 0.66 -6.32
C ILE A 28 0.32 1.44 -7.63
N ILE A 29 0.92 0.85 -8.64
CA ILE A 29 0.94 1.40 -9.99
C ILE A 29 0.10 0.50 -10.89
N VAL A 30 -0.90 1.08 -11.54
CA VAL A 30 -1.73 0.37 -12.51
C VAL A 30 -0.90 0.07 -13.74
N LYS A 31 -0.86 -1.20 -14.15
CA LYS A 31 -0.08 -1.66 -15.32
C LYS A 31 -0.96 -2.08 -16.49
N VAL A 32 -2.21 -2.44 -16.23
CA VAL A 32 -3.16 -2.79 -17.30
C VAL A 32 -3.64 -1.54 -18.02
N PRO A 33 -3.96 -1.61 -19.32
CA PRO A 33 -4.43 -0.45 -20.09
C PRO A 33 -5.67 0.21 -19.49
N SER A 34 -6.56 -0.58 -18.88
CA SER A 34 -7.79 -0.10 -18.29
C SER A 34 -8.23 -1.03 -17.16
N TRP A 35 -8.58 -0.44 -16.02
CA TRP A 35 -9.10 -1.14 -14.85
C TRP A 35 -10.41 -0.49 -14.44
N SER A 36 -11.54 -1.15 -14.76
CA SER A 36 -12.86 -0.57 -14.52
C SER A 36 -13.20 -0.47 -13.03
N PRO A 37 -14.05 0.49 -12.62
CA PRO A 37 -14.52 0.60 -11.24
C PRO A 37 -15.11 -0.69 -10.70
N ARG A 38 -15.85 -1.42 -11.52
CA ARG A 38 -16.45 -2.71 -11.14
C ARG A 38 -15.39 -3.76 -10.84
N ARG A 39 -14.36 -3.89 -11.68
CA ARG A 39 -13.27 -4.86 -11.47
C ARG A 39 -12.42 -4.47 -10.25
N TRP A 40 -12.12 -3.20 -10.09
CA TRP A 40 -11.44 -2.67 -8.92
C TRP A 40 -12.18 -3.06 -7.63
N SER A 41 -13.48 -2.74 -7.58
CA SER A 41 -14.32 -3.02 -6.42
C SER A 41 -14.35 -4.51 -6.09
N GLN A 42 -14.56 -5.38 -7.07
CA GLN A 42 -14.62 -6.82 -6.86
C GLN A 42 -13.31 -7.39 -6.34
N ILE A 43 -12.19 -7.01 -6.92
CA ILE A 43 -10.87 -7.52 -6.54
C ILE A 43 -10.53 -7.09 -5.10
N TRP A 44 -10.65 -5.81 -4.80
CA TRP A 44 -10.26 -5.30 -3.50
C TRP A 44 -11.22 -5.75 -2.39
N GLN A 45 -12.51 -5.75 -2.63
CA GLN A 45 -13.48 -6.25 -1.67
C GLN A 45 -13.22 -7.71 -1.29
N ASN A 46 -13.00 -8.57 -2.28
CA ASN A 46 -12.68 -9.97 -2.04
C ASN A 46 -11.36 -10.13 -1.28
N ASN A 47 -10.33 -9.42 -1.68
CA ASN A 47 -9.02 -9.52 -1.05
C ASN A 47 -9.02 -9.02 0.40
N ILE A 48 -9.74 -7.95 0.69
CA ILE A 48 -9.86 -7.43 2.05
C ILE A 48 -10.57 -8.43 2.96
N VAL A 49 -11.71 -8.94 2.53
CA VAL A 49 -12.52 -9.86 3.33
C VAL A 49 -11.78 -11.17 3.57
N ILE A 50 -11.16 -11.72 2.55
CA ILE A 50 -10.54 -13.06 2.63
C ILE A 50 -9.28 -13.07 3.49
N ASN A 51 -8.58 -11.94 3.58
CA ASN A 51 -7.34 -11.82 4.34
C ASN A 51 -7.52 -11.28 5.77
N ASN A 52 -8.71 -10.86 6.15
CA ASN A 52 -8.99 -10.24 7.44
C ASN A 52 -10.19 -10.92 8.12
N ASP A 53 -9.93 -11.95 8.93
CA ASP A 53 -10.95 -12.76 9.58
C ASP A 53 -11.79 -11.96 10.60
N ASP A 54 -11.16 -10.99 11.26
CA ASP A 54 -11.77 -10.14 12.26
C ASP A 54 -12.22 -8.81 11.66
N TYR A 55 -12.95 -8.88 10.54
CA TYR A 55 -13.46 -7.70 9.86
C TYR A 55 -13.96 -6.67 10.88
N SER A 56 -13.36 -5.47 10.87
CA SER A 56 -13.50 -4.48 11.90
C SER A 56 -14.95 -4.16 12.29
N SER A 57 -15.22 -4.11 13.58
CA SER A 57 -16.45 -3.55 14.12
C SER A 57 -16.42 -2.02 14.19
N ASP A 58 -15.27 -1.38 13.91
CA ASP A 58 -15.15 0.09 13.90
C ASP A 58 -15.82 0.65 12.65
N PRO A 59 -16.93 1.44 12.81
CA PRO A 59 -17.66 1.98 11.68
C PRO A 59 -16.84 2.90 10.78
N LEU A 60 -15.87 3.64 11.33
CA LEU A 60 -15.03 4.54 10.55
C LEU A 60 -14.06 3.77 9.65
N VAL A 61 -13.50 2.67 10.16
CA VAL A 61 -12.64 1.80 9.37
C VAL A 61 -13.43 1.09 8.28
N GLN A 62 -14.63 0.60 8.59
CA GLN A 62 -15.51 -0.01 7.60
C GLN A 62 -15.90 0.98 6.49
N GLU A 63 -16.22 2.21 6.84
CA GLU A 63 -16.51 3.26 5.88
C GLU A 63 -15.31 3.54 4.97
N ALA A 64 -14.11 3.61 5.55
CA ALA A 64 -12.87 3.80 4.79
C ALA A 64 -12.60 2.64 3.82
N LEU A 65 -12.78 1.39 4.26
CA LEU A 65 -12.64 0.21 3.40
C LEU A 65 -13.65 0.23 2.25
N THR A 66 -14.89 0.56 2.53
CA THR A 66 -15.94 0.71 1.52
C THR A 66 -15.59 1.80 0.52
N THR A 67 -15.15 2.96 1.00
CA THR A 67 -14.70 4.07 0.15
C THR A 67 -13.55 3.64 -0.75
N PHE A 68 -12.57 2.91 -0.22
CA PHE A 68 -11.44 2.40 -1.01
C PHE A 68 -11.90 1.50 -2.16
N THR A 69 -12.87 0.64 -1.92
CA THR A 69 -13.38 -0.27 -2.96
C THR A 69 -14.24 0.42 -4.00
N LEU A 70 -14.76 1.62 -3.71
CA LEU A 70 -15.73 2.31 -4.56
C LEU A 70 -15.25 3.66 -5.11
N PHE A 71 -14.05 4.13 -4.75
CA PHE A 71 -13.63 5.49 -5.12
C PHE A 71 -13.42 5.72 -6.62
N PRO A 72 -12.96 4.76 -7.44
CA PRO A 72 -12.83 5.02 -8.86
C PRO A 72 -14.20 5.25 -9.50
N ARG A 73 -14.38 6.41 -10.12
CA ARG A 73 -15.63 6.76 -10.83
C ARG A 73 -15.52 6.52 -12.32
N GLN A 74 -14.33 6.30 -12.79
CA GLN A 74 -14.01 5.98 -14.19
C GLN A 74 -12.87 4.96 -14.20
N ASP A 75 -12.58 4.41 -15.36
CA ASP A 75 -11.49 3.44 -15.50
C ASP A 75 -10.16 4.05 -15.06
N LEU A 76 -9.43 3.31 -14.22
CA LEU A 76 -8.02 3.58 -13.99
C LEU A 76 -7.21 3.16 -15.21
N LYS A 77 -6.17 3.92 -15.51
CA LYS A 77 -5.31 3.71 -16.68
C LYS A 77 -3.91 3.30 -16.25
N ALA A 78 -3.19 2.65 -17.16
CA ALA A 78 -1.78 2.34 -16.95
C ALA A 78 -1.01 3.62 -16.55
N GLY A 79 -0.23 3.53 -15.47
CA GLY A 79 0.50 4.65 -14.90
C GLY A 79 -0.22 5.38 -13.77
N ASP A 80 -1.52 5.16 -13.55
CA ASP A 80 -2.20 5.69 -12.38
C ASP A 80 -1.58 5.11 -11.11
N GLU A 81 -1.42 5.96 -10.09
CA GLU A 81 -0.76 5.60 -8.85
C GLU A 81 -1.69 5.80 -7.65
N ILE A 82 -1.79 4.76 -6.84
CA ILE A 82 -2.48 4.79 -5.55
C ILE A 82 -1.43 4.66 -4.45
N ILE A 83 -1.45 5.59 -3.51
CA ILE A 83 -0.61 5.57 -2.31
C ILE A 83 -1.49 5.36 -1.09
N ILE A 84 -1.08 4.46 -0.21
CA ILE A 84 -1.68 4.28 1.11
C ILE A 84 -0.59 4.55 2.13
N ASP A 85 -0.76 5.56 2.96
CA ASP A 85 0.21 6.01 3.95
C ASP A 85 -0.31 5.91 5.37
N TYR A 86 0.60 5.61 6.30
CA TYR A 86 0.35 5.74 7.73
C TYR A 86 1.57 6.30 8.44
N GLN A 87 1.36 7.30 9.31
CA GLN A 87 2.37 7.80 10.24
C GLN A 87 1.99 7.48 11.68
N PRO A 88 2.96 7.15 12.56
CA PRO A 88 2.70 6.89 13.97
C PRO A 88 1.96 8.06 14.64
N ASN A 89 0.95 7.73 15.45
CA ASN A 89 0.07 8.70 16.10
C ASN A 89 -0.71 9.61 15.16
N GLY A 90 -0.85 9.19 13.89
CA GLY A 90 -1.56 9.93 12.85
C GLY A 90 -2.65 9.10 12.21
N ASN A 91 -2.94 9.44 10.97
CA ASN A 91 -4.00 8.85 10.18
C ASN A 91 -3.45 7.93 9.09
N SER A 92 -4.28 6.97 8.68
CA SER A 92 -4.12 6.28 7.39
C SER A 92 -4.74 7.15 6.29
N ARG A 93 -4.05 7.27 5.16
CA ARG A 93 -4.49 8.12 4.04
C ARG A 93 -4.35 7.38 2.73
N VAL A 94 -5.28 7.61 1.82
CA VAL A 94 -5.21 7.09 0.45
C VAL A 94 -5.20 8.27 -0.53
N LEU A 95 -4.30 8.22 -1.49
CA LEU A 95 -4.17 9.23 -2.53
C LEU A 95 -4.18 8.56 -3.91
N LEU A 96 -4.91 9.17 -4.83
CA LEU A 96 -4.91 8.80 -6.25
C LEU A 96 -4.21 9.91 -7.03
N ASN A 97 -3.07 9.59 -7.64
CA ASN A 97 -2.28 10.56 -8.41
C ASN A 97 -2.00 11.87 -7.63
N GLY A 98 -1.82 11.75 -6.30
CA GLY A 98 -1.56 12.87 -5.42
C GLY A 98 -2.79 13.50 -4.78
N ASP A 99 -3.99 13.18 -5.23
CA ASP A 99 -5.22 13.73 -4.68
C ASP A 99 -5.75 12.84 -3.56
N LEU A 100 -6.14 13.45 -2.43
CA LEU A 100 -6.65 12.74 -1.27
C LEU A 100 -8.01 12.09 -1.60
N VAL A 101 -8.08 10.77 -1.41
CA VAL A 101 -9.30 9.97 -1.58
C VAL A 101 -10.02 9.79 -0.26
N LEU A 102 -9.28 9.39 0.77
CA LEU A 102 -9.82 9.16 2.11
C LEU A 102 -8.74 9.32 3.18
N GLU A 103 -9.19 9.57 4.39
CA GLU A 103 -8.34 9.67 5.58
C GLU A 103 -9.11 9.10 6.76
N VAL A 104 -8.47 8.25 7.56
CA VAL A 104 -9.08 7.65 8.74
C VAL A 104 -8.05 7.54 9.86
N ALA A 105 -8.46 7.80 11.10
CA ALA A 105 -7.56 7.77 12.24
C ALA A 105 -7.00 6.36 12.49
N GLY A 106 -5.72 6.30 12.87
CA GLY A 106 -5.04 5.09 13.30
C GLY A 106 -4.50 4.23 12.16
N SER A 107 -3.93 3.09 12.53
CA SER A 107 -3.27 2.15 11.63
C SER A 107 -4.15 0.99 11.14
N THR A 108 -5.34 0.82 11.72
CA THR A 108 -6.18 -0.36 11.45
C THR A 108 -6.54 -0.49 9.98
N PHE A 109 -6.93 0.62 9.34
CA PHE A 109 -7.22 0.62 7.91
C PHE A 109 -6.01 0.18 7.10
N PHE A 110 -4.83 0.77 7.36
CA PHE A 110 -3.60 0.39 6.67
C PHE A 110 -3.31 -1.11 6.85
N ASN A 111 -3.44 -1.60 8.07
CA ASN A 111 -3.14 -3.00 8.38
C ASN A 111 -4.05 -3.95 7.63
N TYR A 112 -5.33 -3.63 7.47
CA TYR A 112 -6.23 -4.43 6.63
C TYR A 112 -5.81 -4.41 5.16
N MET A 113 -5.33 -3.28 4.68
CA MET A 113 -4.87 -3.15 3.30
C MET A 113 -3.59 -3.94 3.05
N VAL A 114 -2.57 -3.78 3.90
CA VAL A 114 -1.30 -4.51 3.72
C VAL A 114 -1.48 -6.02 3.90
N ASN A 115 -2.45 -6.44 4.69
CA ASN A 115 -2.75 -7.86 4.86
C ASN A 115 -3.28 -8.53 3.58
N THR A 116 -3.78 -7.76 2.63
CA THR A 116 -4.10 -8.27 1.29
C THR A 116 -2.85 -8.73 0.52
N TRP A 117 -1.67 -8.26 0.91
CA TRP A 117 -0.39 -8.60 0.29
C TRP A 117 0.39 -9.67 1.05
N ILE A 118 0.33 -9.63 2.38
CA ILE A 118 1.15 -10.49 3.24
C ILE A 118 0.33 -11.50 4.05
N GLY A 119 -0.99 -11.46 3.94
CA GLY A 119 -1.90 -12.37 4.63
C GLY A 119 -1.93 -13.77 4.03
N LYS A 120 -2.98 -14.52 4.37
CA LYS A 120 -3.09 -15.94 3.97
C LYS A 120 -3.37 -16.16 2.48
N LEU A 121 -4.01 -15.20 1.80
CA LEU A 121 -4.25 -15.25 0.35
C LEU A 121 -3.72 -14.00 -0.36
N PRO A 122 -2.39 -13.88 -0.52
CA PRO A 122 -1.80 -12.79 -1.29
C PRO A 122 -2.15 -12.92 -2.78
N PRO A 123 -1.86 -11.89 -3.61
CA PRO A 123 -2.05 -11.99 -5.06
C PRO A 123 -1.36 -13.20 -5.67
N THR A 124 -0.10 -13.44 -5.28
CA THR A 124 0.63 -14.69 -5.52
C THR A 124 1.60 -14.93 -4.37
N ARG A 125 2.07 -16.17 -4.23
CA ARG A 125 3.11 -16.50 -3.24
C ARG A 125 4.40 -15.71 -3.51
N GLU A 126 4.78 -15.58 -4.77
CA GLU A 126 5.96 -14.83 -5.19
C GLU A 126 5.82 -13.34 -4.85
N PHE A 127 4.66 -12.75 -5.10
CA PHE A 127 4.37 -11.35 -4.75
C PHE A 127 4.58 -11.13 -3.24
N ARG A 128 4.03 -12.01 -2.40
CA ARG A 128 4.21 -11.94 -0.94
C ARG A 128 5.69 -12.01 -0.53
N GLN A 129 6.45 -12.93 -1.12
CA GLN A 129 7.87 -13.08 -0.84
C GLN A 129 8.66 -11.83 -1.25
N ASN A 130 8.34 -11.24 -2.39
CA ASN A 130 8.97 -10.00 -2.85
C ASN A 130 8.65 -8.82 -1.93
N ILE A 131 7.40 -8.67 -1.53
CA ILE A 131 6.96 -7.60 -0.62
C ILE A 131 7.66 -7.71 0.74
N LEU A 132 7.84 -8.93 1.25
CA LEU A 132 8.54 -9.17 2.51
C LEU A 132 10.08 -9.14 2.40
N GLY A 133 10.62 -8.90 1.20
CA GLY A 133 12.07 -8.85 0.99
C GLY A 133 12.75 -10.21 1.11
N GLN A 134 12.01 -11.31 0.95
CA GLN A 134 12.53 -12.67 1.05
C GLN A 134 13.14 -13.17 -0.26
N GLU A 135 12.89 -12.47 -1.36
CA GLU A 135 13.43 -12.73 -2.69
C GLU A 135 14.21 -11.53 -3.21
N ALA A 136 15.08 -11.75 -4.18
CA ALA A 136 15.81 -10.67 -4.84
C ALA A 136 14.83 -9.72 -5.54
N VAL A 137 15.01 -8.42 -5.32
CA VAL A 137 14.17 -7.39 -5.94
C VAL A 137 14.50 -7.26 -7.42
N ASP A 138 13.48 -7.25 -8.28
CA ASP A 138 13.62 -6.87 -9.68
C ASP A 138 13.97 -5.38 -9.76
N GLN A 139 15.16 -5.07 -10.29
CA GLN A 139 15.68 -3.70 -10.31
C GLN A 139 14.87 -2.77 -11.21
N ASP A 140 14.31 -3.26 -12.31
CA ASP A 140 13.48 -2.47 -13.20
C ASP A 140 12.15 -2.08 -12.54
N GLN A 141 11.53 -3.02 -11.82
CA GLN A 141 10.32 -2.76 -11.04
C GLN A 141 10.59 -1.76 -9.91
N LYS A 142 11.70 -1.91 -9.20
CA LYS A 142 12.12 -0.99 -8.15
C LYS A 142 12.34 0.42 -8.70
N THR A 143 13.04 0.54 -9.82
CA THR A 143 13.28 1.83 -10.48
C THR A 143 11.96 2.50 -10.89
N GLU A 144 11.02 1.75 -11.43
CA GLU A 144 9.71 2.26 -11.81
C GLU A 144 8.94 2.78 -10.60
N LEU A 145 8.89 2.03 -9.49
CA LEU A 145 8.25 2.45 -8.25
C LEU A 145 8.86 3.75 -7.72
N LEU A 146 10.16 3.82 -7.62
CA LEU A 146 10.89 4.98 -7.08
C LEU A 146 10.74 6.22 -7.95
N SER A 147 10.70 6.07 -9.27
CA SER A 147 10.55 7.22 -10.19
C SER A 147 9.23 7.96 -9.99
N HIS A 148 8.15 7.26 -9.68
CA HIS A 148 6.86 7.87 -9.34
C HIS A 148 6.94 8.66 -8.02
N GLN A 149 7.65 8.14 -7.02
CA GLN A 149 7.76 8.79 -5.72
C GLN A 149 8.59 10.07 -5.76
N VAL A 150 9.67 10.09 -6.53
CA VAL A 150 10.51 11.28 -6.68
C VAL A 150 9.69 12.48 -7.17
N GLN A 151 8.73 12.25 -8.07
CA GLN A 151 7.87 13.32 -8.57
C GLN A 151 6.96 13.92 -7.50
N ARG A 152 6.78 13.24 -6.37
CA ARG A 152 5.86 13.62 -5.29
C ARG A 152 6.55 13.92 -3.97
N ALA A 153 7.86 13.97 -3.96
CA ALA A 153 8.66 14.22 -2.74
C ALA A 153 8.21 15.47 -1.98
N GLY A 154 7.80 16.53 -2.70
CA GLY A 154 7.32 17.75 -2.09
C GLY A 154 5.95 17.65 -1.40
N LEU A 155 5.14 16.64 -1.74
CA LEU A 155 3.81 16.43 -1.14
C LEU A 155 3.89 15.65 0.19
N PHE A 156 4.98 14.91 0.42
CA PHE A 156 5.14 13.99 1.54
C PHE A 156 6.50 14.12 2.20
N SER A 157 6.86 15.32 2.61
CA SER A 157 8.20 15.57 3.20
C SER A 157 8.50 14.67 4.41
N GLY A 158 7.49 14.29 5.20
CA GLY A 158 7.64 13.37 6.31
C GLY A 158 7.94 11.92 5.92
N TRP A 159 7.61 11.53 4.67
CA TRP A 159 7.81 10.17 4.16
C TRP A 159 9.14 9.98 3.43
N ILE A 160 9.81 11.06 3.03
CA ILE A 160 11.12 11.00 2.38
C ILE A 160 12.13 10.24 3.26
N ALA A 161 12.08 10.47 4.56
CA ALA A 161 12.97 9.77 5.49
C ALA A 161 12.75 8.26 5.50
N VAL A 162 11.49 7.82 5.40
CA VAL A 162 11.12 6.40 5.31
C VAL A 162 11.64 5.79 4.02
N GLU A 163 11.41 6.44 2.91
CA GLU A 163 11.87 6.00 1.60
C GLU A 163 13.39 5.88 1.54
N GLN A 164 14.10 6.89 2.04
CA GLN A 164 15.57 6.87 2.09
C GLN A 164 16.11 5.77 3.00
N ALA A 165 15.46 5.51 4.13
CA ALA A 165 15.85 4.44 5.03
C ALA A 165 15.70 3.06 4.38
N VAL A 166 14.61 2.82 3.65
CA VAL A 166 14.41 1.59 2.88
C VAL A 166 15.48 1.42 1.81
N LEU A 167 15.72 2.47 1.01
CA LEU A 167 16.76 2.47 -0.03
C LEU A 167 18.13 2.17 0.54
N LYS A 168 18.49 2.81 1.66
CA LYS A 168 19.77 2.59 2.31
C LYS A 168 19.92 1.15 2.80
N ALA A 169 18.89 0.61 3.46
CA ALA A 169 18.92 -0.75 3.95
C ALA A 169 19.05 -1.78 2.80
N GLU A 170 18.43 -1.52 1.65
CA GLU A 170 18.57 -2.37 0.46
C GLU A 170 19.96 -2.29 -0.17
N GLN A 171 20.61 -1.13 -0.15
CA GLN A 171 21.97 -0.97 -0.66
C GLN A 171 23.02 -1.65 0.21
N GLU A 172 22.77 -1.76 1.52
CA GLU A 172 23.65 -2.40 2.49
C GLU A 172 23.50 -3.92 2.52
N ARG A 173 22.48 -4.49 1.87
CA ARG A 173 22.29 -5.94 1.69
C ARG A 173 23.08 -6.46 0.50
#